data_9f340483386c0e79421a1799b0f65a1a
#
_entry.id   9f340483386c0e79421a1799b0f65a1a
#
_cell.length_a   1.000
_cell.length_b   1.000
_cell.length_c   1.000
_cell.angle_alpha   90.00
_cell.angle_beta   90.00
_cell.angle_gamma   90.00
#
_symmetry.space_group_name_H-M   'P 1'
#
loop_
_entity.id
_entity.type
_entity.pdbx_description
1 polymer ?
#
loop_
_entity_poly.entity_id
_entity_poly.type
_entity_poly.pdbx_seq_one_letter_code
_entity_poly.pdbx_strand_id
1 'polypeptide(L)'
;MKIKLLKIILENFMCYAHEEFDFFDLTKIAAMNGKGKSSIATAYNWCLFNCDYELKDNPVVRREVGGKPVDDMDTSSTLVLDVDGKEVIMKKAQKRTYSKDGSSYKDDNKYFINDVPKTLKDFNAYLGVDMNVFKM
;
A
#
# COMPACT_ATOMS: atom_id res chain seq x y z
N MET A 1 21.37 7.66 3.25
CA MET A 1 20.06 8.11 2.77
C MET A 1 19.07 8.14 3.94
N LYS A 2 18.36 9.23 4.07
CA LYS A 2 17.38 9.40 5.14
C LYS A 2 15.97 9.41 4.57
N ILE A 3 15.15 8.44 4.98
CA ILE A 3 13.78 8.27 4.50
C ILE A 3 12.81 8.48 5.66
N LYS A 4 11.81 9.33 5.46
CA LYS A 4 10.78 9.61 6.45
C LYS A 4 9.40 9.44 5.81
N LEU A 5 8.53 8.69 6.47
CA LEU A 5 7.14 8.54 6.01
C LEU A 5 6.33 9.75 6.47
N LEU A 6 5.69 10.44 5.52
CA LEU A 6 4.89 11.64 5.80
C LEU A 6 3.40 11.36 5.81
N LYS A 7 2.91 10.53 4.88
CA LYS A 7 1.48 10.26 4.73
C LYS A 7 1.26 8.90 4.06
N ILE A 8 0.15 8.24 4.40
CA ILE A 8 -0.36 7.07 3.68
C ILE A 8 -1.78 7.38 3.22
N ILE A 9 -2.08 7.13 1.95
CA ILE A 9 -3.42 7.27 1.37
C ILE A 9 -3.88 5.90 0.91
N LEU A 10 -5.03 5.44 1.43
CA LEU A 10 -5.60 4.13 1.12
C LEU A 10 -6.90 4.28 0.36
N GLU A 11 -7.09 3.46 -0.67
CA GLU A 11 -8.34 3.36 -1.41
C GLU A 11 -8.71 1.89 -1.59
N ASN A 12 -9.94 1.55 -1.24
CA ASN A 12 -10.46 0.19 -1.33
C ASN A 12 -9.51 -0.84 -0.72
N PHE A 13 -8.93 -0.49 0.44
CA PHE A 13 -7.85 -1.23 1.08
C PHE A 13 -8.30 -1.71 2.47
N MET A 14 -8.31 -3.02 2.69
CA MET A 14 -8.76 -3.66 3.94
C MET A 14 -10.16 -3.17 4.34
N CYS A 15 -10.32 -2.47 5.47
CA CYS A 15 -11.63 -1.94 5.91
C CYS A 15 -11.91 -0.52 5.41
N TYR A 16 -11.01 0.08 4.63
CA TYR A 16 -11.10 1.47 4.23
C TYR A 16 -11.58 1.63 2.79
N ALA A 17 -12.67 2.39 2.57
CA ALA A 17 -13.07 2.82 1.24
C ALA A 17 -12.11 3.89 0.73
N HIS A 18 -11.82 4.88 1.58
CA HIS A 18 -10.80 5.91 1.38
C HIS A 18 -10.38 6.39 2.76
N GLU A 19 -9.07 6.47 3.00
CA GLU A 19 -8.52 6.98 4.26
C GLU A 19 -7.14 7.58 4.03
N GLU A 20 -6.84 8.63 4.79
CA GLU A 20 -5.53 9.26 4.79
C GLU A 20 -4.99 9.30 6.21
N PHE A 21 -3.74 8.85 6.38
CA PHE A 21 -3.03 8.90 7.65
C PHE A 21 -1.86 9.85 7.53
N ASP A 22 -1.89 10.90 8.35
CA ASP A 22 -0.85 11.92 8.38
C ASP A 22 0.05 11.65 9.58
N PHE A 23 1.34 11.40 9.32
CA PHE A 23 2.30 11.02 10.35
C PHE A 23 2.92 12.21 11.08
N PHE A 24 2.50 13.43 10.77
CA PHE A 24 2.80 14.58 11.61
C PHE A 24 1.95 14.58 12.89
N ASP A 25 0.81 13.90 12.89
CA ASP A 25 -0.06 13.80 14.05
C ASP A 25 0.16 12.47 14.78
N LEU A 26 1.21 12.42 15.60
CA LEU A 26 1.54 11.23 16.40
C LEU A 26 0.44 10.86 17.39
N THR A 27 -0.35 11.84 17.85
CA THR A 27 -1.46 11.60 18.77
C THR A 27 -2.54 10.75 18.10
N LYS A 28 -2.85 11.05 16.85
CA LYS A 28 -3.82 10.29 16.05
C LYS A 28 -3.38 8.84 15.87
N ILE A 29 -2.11 8.62 15.56
CA ILE A 29 -1.54 7.28 15.39
C ILE A 29 -1.53 6.53 16.72
N ALA A 30 -1.12 7.17 17.79
CA ALA A 30 -1.07 6.57 19.12
C ALA A 30 -2.45 6.17 19.63
N ALA A 31 -3.50 6.87 19.23
CA ALA A 31 -4.89 6.56 19.60
C ALA A 31 -5.47 5.36 18.83
N MET A 32 -4.82 4.95 17.74
CA MET A 32 -5.26 3.78 16.97
C MET A 32 -4.84 2.49 17.65
N ASN A 33 -5.80 1.65 17.96
CA ASN A 33 -5.54 0.38 18.64
C ASN A 33 -5.71 -0.81 17.69
N GLY A 34 -4.87 -1.85 17.84
CA GLY A 34 -5.01 -3.13 17.14
C GLY A 34 -5.04 -3.00 15.64
N LYS A 35 -6.22 -3.15 15.04
CA LYS A 35 -6.41 -3.20 13.59
C LYS A 35 -5.89 -1.97 12.85
N GLY A 36 -6.01 -0.77 13.43
CA GLY A 36 -5.54 0.45 12.80
C GLY A 36 -4.03 0.44 12.57
N LYS A 37 -3.25 0.06 13.59
CA LYS A 37 -1.79 -0.02 13.48
C LYS A 37 -1.36 -1.11 12.51
N SER A 38 -2.02 -2.28 12.54
CA SER A 38 -1.75 -3.39 11.62
C SER A 38 -2.06 -2.99 10.18
N SER A 39 -3.14 -2.23 9.97
CA SER A 39 -3.51 -1.75 8.63
C SER A 39 -2.48 -0.77 8.07
N ILE A 40 -1.94 0.13 8.89
CA ILE A 40 -0.89 1.08 8.48
C ILE A 40 0.38 0.31 8.10
N ALA A 41 0.82 -0.63 8.95
CA ALA A 41 2.00 -1.44 8.69
C ALA A 41 1.81 -2.28 7.41
N THR A 42 0.64 -2.90 7.23
CA THR A 42 0.33 -3.67 6.03
C THR A 42 0.33 -2.78 4.79
N ALA A 43 -0.23 -1.58 4.85
CA ALA A 43 -0.27 -0.65 3.74
C ALA A 43 1.13 -0.26 3.28
N TYR A 44 2.01 0.06 4.22
CA TYR A 44 3.41 0.38 3.94
C TYR A 44 4.15 -0.82 3.34
N ASN A 45 4.07 -1.98 4.00
CA ASN A 45 4.78 -3.18 3.57
C ASN A 45 4.25 -3.72 2.24
N TRP A 46 2.94 -3.69 2.03
CA TRP A 46 2.35 -4.14 0.77
C TRP A 46 2.78 -3.25 -0.40
N CYS A 47 2.80 -1.94 -0.21
CA CYS A 47 3.21 -1.01 -1.26
C CYS A 47 4.67 -1.23 -1.70
N LEU A 48 5.56 -1.36 -0.73
CA LEU A 48 7.00 -1.42 -1.01
C LEU A 48 7.54 -2.85 -1.16
N PHE A 49 6.96 -3.83 -0.46
CA PHE A 49 7.56 -5.15 -0.31
C PHE A 49 6.60 -6.31 -0.59
N ASN A 50 5.35 -6.03 -0.94
CA ASN A 50 4.30 -7.02 -1.20
C ASN A 50 4.10 -8.02 -0.05
N CYS A 51 4.10 -7.54 1.19
CA CYS A 51 3.83 -8.35 2.37
C CYS A 51 2.92 -7.58 3.36
N ASP A 52 2.42 -8.30 4.38
CA ASP A 52 1.58 -7.71 5.42
C ASP A 52 2.40 -7.30 6.66
N TYR A 53 1.70 -6.91 7.74
CA TYR A 53 2.35 -6.49 8.98
C TYR A 53 3.13 -7.63 9.68
N GLU A 54 2.80 -8.89 9.36
CA GLU A 54 3.51 -10.07 9.87
C GLU A 54 4.59 -10.57 8.89
N LEU A 55 4.87 -9.81 7.84
CA LEU A 55 5.84 -10.10 6.78
C LEU A 55 5.48 -11.32 5.92
N LYS A 56 4.19 -11.66 5.87
CA LYS A 56 3.67 -12.71 4.99
C LYS A 56 3.50 -12.16 3.58
N ASP A 57 4.00 -12.88 2.58
CA ASP A 57 3.96 -12.46 1.18
C ASP A 57 2.55 -12.55 0.56
N ASN A 58 2.30 -11.69 -0.42
CA ASN A 58 1.06 -11.66 -1.21
C ASN A 58 -0.22 -11.60 -0.36
N PRO A 59 -0.35 -10.66 0.59
CA PRO A 59 -1.56 -10.59 1.40
C PRO A 59 -2.75 -10.15 0.55
N VAL A 60 -3.94 -10.64 0.95
CA VAL A 60 -5.20 -10.17 0.35
C VAL A 60 -5.59 -8.88 1.08
N VAL A 61 -5.51 -7.76 0.38
CA VAL A 61 -5.75 -6.44 0.98
C VAL A 61 -6.99 -5.74 0.40
N ARG A 62 -7.64 -6.34 -0.60
CA ARG A 62 -8.84 -5.76 -1.21
C ARG A 62 -9.98 -5.70 -0.21
N ARG A 63 -10.67 -4.57 -0.17
CA ARG A 63 -11.81 -4.34 0.71
C ARG A 63 -12.97 -5.27 0.35
N GLU A 64 -13.67 -5.76 1.38
CA GLU A 64 -14.87 -6.57 1.22
C GLU A 64 -16.05 -5.89 1.90
N VAL A 65 -17.22 -5.98 1.28
CA VAL A 65 -18.49 -5.51 1.83
C VAL A 65 -19.49 -6.67 1.78
N GLY A 66 -20.03 -7.05 2.93
CA GLY A 66 -20.96 -8.18 3.02
C GLY A 66 -20.34 -9.52 2.59
N GLY A 67 -19.04 -9.71 2.84
CA GLY A 67 -18.32 -10.91 2.45
C GLY A 67 -17.91 -10.98 0.99
N LYS A 68 -18.14 -9.91 0.22
CA LYS A 68 -17.80 -9.87 -1.22
C LYS A 68 -16.73 -8.81 -1.47
N PRO A 69 -15.71 -9.12 -2.30
CA PRO A 69 -14.69 -8.12 -2.62
C PRO A 69 -15.28 -6.98 -3.46
N VAL A 70 -14.79 -5.77 -3.21
CA VAL A 70 -15.16 -4.58 -3.98
C VAL A 70 -14.26 -4.52 -5.21
N ASP A 71 -14.82 -4.84 -6.39
CA ASP A 71 -14.06 -5.01 -7.64
C ASP A 71 -14.25 -3.88 -8.64
N ASP A 72 -15.16 -2.95 -8.38
CA ASP A 72 -15.44 -1.84 -9.29
C ASP A 72 -14.41 -0.71 -9.20
N MET A 73 -13.46 -0.83 -8.28
CA MET A 73 -12.34 0.11 -8.14
C MET A 73 -11.07 -0.62 -7.74
N ASP A 74 -9.93 -0.03 -8.07
CA ASP A 74 -8.63 -0.59 -7.72
C ASP A 74 -8.37 -0.45 -6.22
N THR A 75 -7.67 -1.44 -5.66
CA THR A 75 -7.10 -1.35 -4.33
C THR A 75 -5.76 -0.62 -4.44
N SER A 76 -5.54 0.40 -3.63
CA SER A 76 -4.28 1.14 -3.70
C SER A 76 -3.77 1.58 -2.33
N SER A 77 -2.45 1.65 -2.23
CA SER A 77 -1.73 2.26 -1.12
C SER A 77 -0.72 3.25 -1.70
N THR A 78 -0.82 4.50 -1.28
CA THR A 78 0.07 5.57 -1.71
C THR A 78 0.86 6.05 -0.50
N LEU A 79 2.19 6.06 -0.64
CA LEU A 79 3.10 6.54 0.40
C LEU A 79 3.70 7.86 -0.04
N VAL A 80 3.57 8.87 0.80
CA VAL A 80 4.26 10.16 0.62
C VAL A 80 5.48 10.13 1.53
N LEU A 81 6.66 10.13 0.92
CA LEU A 81 7.94 9.99 1.61
C LEU A 81 8.77 11.25 1.49
N ASP A 82 9.59 11.51 2.51
CA ASP A 82 10.67 12.48 2.44
C ASP A 82 11.97 11.69 2.29
N VAL A 83 12.62 11.82 1.15
CA VAL A 83 13.88 11.15 0.85
C VAL A 83 14.97 12.21 0.74
N ASP A 84 15.80 12.34 1.76
CA ASP A 84 16.88 13.33 1.85
C ASP A 84 16.39 14.77 1.60
N GLY A 85 15.23 15.12 2.16
CA GLY A 85 14.63 16.46 2.04
C GLY A 85 13.75 16.64 0.81
N LYS A 86 13.60 15.62 -0.03
CA LYS A 86 12.79 15.68 -1.25
C LYS A 86 11.56 14.79 -1.11
N GLU A 87 10.39 15.33 -1.45
CA GLU A 87 9.14 14.57 -1.41
C GLU A 87 9.07 13.59 -2.60
N VAL A 88 8.79 12.33 -2.27
CA VAL A 88 8.62 11.27 -3.26
C VAL A 88 7.31 10.55 -2.97
N ILE A 89 6.48 10.37 -3.99
CA ILE A 89 5.18 9.69 -3.88
C ILE A 89 5.31 8.32 -4.56
N MET A 90 5.16 7.25 -3.76
CA MET A 90 5.20 5.87 -4.27
C MET A 90 3.84 5.22 -4.09
N LYS A 91 3.27 4.71 -5.19
CA LYS A 91 1.93 4.14 -5.21
C LYS A 91 1.95 2.74 -5.83
N LYS A 92 1.25 1.81 -5.18
CA LYS A 92 0.91 0.51 -5.74
C LYS A 92 -0.61 0.42 -5.86
N ALA A 93 -1.09 0.08 -7.06
CA ALA A 93 -2.51 -0.13 -7.33
C ALA A 93 -2.72 -1.54 -7.87
N GLN A 94 -3.78 -2.20 -7.40
CA GLN A 94 -4.12 -3.56 -7.83
C GLN A 94 -5.52 -3.58 -8.44
N LYS A 95 -5.61 -4.03 -9.69
CA LYS A 95 -6.86 -4.22 -10.41
C LYS A 95 -7.18 -5.69 -10.48
N ARG A 96 -8.43 -6.06 -10.16
CA ARG A 96 -8.91 -7.42 -10.25
C ARG A 96 -9.77 -7.59 -11.49
N THR A 97 -9.47 -8.60 -12.30
CA THR A 97 -10.22 -8.95 -13.51
C THR A 97 -10.68 -10.40 -13.41
N TYR A 98 -11.97 -10.63 -13.67
CA TYR A 98 -12.55 -11.97 -13.66
C TYR A 98 -12.53 -12.59 -15.04
N SER A 99 -12.48 -13.93 -15.08
CA SER A 99 -12.71 -14.69 -16.32
C SER A 99 -14.15 -14.47 -16.80
N LYS A 100 -14.43 -14.83 -18.08
CA LYS A 100 -15.75 -14.62 -18.70
C LYS A 100 -16.88 -15.31 -17.91
N ASP A 101 -16.60 -16.46 -17.31
CA ASP A 101 -17.59 -17.22 -16.53
C ASP A 101 -17.59 -16.87 -15.04
N GLY A 102 -16.71 -15.98 -14.61
CA GLY A 102 -16.62 -15.56 -13.21
C GLY A 102 -16.00 -16.59 -12.27
N SER A 103 -15.50 -17.73 -12.77
CA SER A 103 -14.97 -18.80 -11.92
C SER A 103 -13.56 -18.55 -11.40
N SER A 104 -12.82 -17.64 -12.02
CA SER A 104 -11.46 -17.30 -11.63
C SER A 104 -11.20 -15.81 -11.78
N TYR A 105 -10.15 -15.32 -11.14
CA TYR A 105 -9.75 -13.92 -11.26
C TYR A 105 -8.23 -13.79 -11.34
N LYS A 106 -7.81 -12.64 -11.84
CA LYS A 106 -6.41 -12.26 -11.93
C LYS A 106 -6.24 -10.86 -11.33
N ASP A 107 -5.23 -10.71 -10.49
CA ASP A 107 -4.85 -9.41 -9.92
C ASP A 107 -3.63 -8.86 -10.65
N ASP A 108 -3.77 -7.67 -11.24
CA ASP A 108 -2.70 -6.97 -11.91
C ASP A 108 -2.23 -5.79 -11.04
N ASN A 109 -0.96 -5.77 -10.73
CA ASN A 109 -0.35 -4.71 -9.93
C ASN A 109 0.29 -3.65 -10.83
N LYS A 110 0.04 -2.39 -10.50
CA LYS A 110 0.64 -1.25 -11.18
C LYS A 110 1.41 -0.41 -10.16
N TYR A 111 2.56 0.11 -10.58
CA TYR A 111 3.48 0.85 -9.71
C TYR A 111 3.73 2.23 -10.29
N PHE A 112 3.72 3.24 -9.42
CA PHE A 112 3.92 4.64 -9.81
C PHE A 112 4.92 5.31 -8.87
N ILE A 113 5.79 6.14 -9.43
CA ILE A 113 6.64 7.05 -8.66
C ILE A 113 6.39 8.45 -9.20
N ASN A 114 5.90 9.34 -8.32
CA ASN A 114 5.51 10.71 -8.67
C ASN A 114 4.55 10.75 -9.87
N ASP A 115 3.54 9.86 -9.85
CA ASP A 115 2.51 9.67 -10.88
C ASP A 115 3.03 9.15 -12.23
N VAL A 116 4.28 8.70 -12.29
CA VAL A 116 4.86 8.11 -13.49
C VAL A 116 4.84 6.58 -13.35
N PRO A 117 4.23 5.85 -14.30
CA PRO A 117 4.22 4.38 -14.25
C PRO A 117 5.63 3.81 -14.29
N LYS A 118 5.88 2.79 -13.45
CA LYS A 118 7.17 2.11 -13.34
C LYS A 118 6.98 0.61 -13.38
N THR A 119 8.01 -0.11 -13.83
CA THR A 119 8.05 -1.57 -13.67
C THR A 119 8.29 -1.90 -12.20
N LEU A 120 7.95 -3.12 -11.80
CA LEU A 120 8.23 -3.58 -10.43
C LEU A 120 9.72 -3.49 -10.11
N LYS A 121 10.58 -3.84 -11.05
CA LYS A 121 12.03 -3.78 -10.88
C LYS A 121 12.50 -2.34 -10.59
N ASP A 122 12.05 -1.38 -11.39
CA ASP A 122 12.42 0.02 -11.22
C ASP A 122 11.84 0.61 -9.93
N PHE A 123 10.61 0.23 -9.60
CA PHE A 123 9.95 0.66 -8.36
C PHE A 123 10.74 0.18 -7.14
N ASN A 124 11.10 -1.11 -7.10
CA ASN A 124 11.87 -1.70 -6.00
C ASN A 124 13.28 -1.11 -5.88
N ALA A 125 13.89 -0.77 -7.01
CA ALA A 125 15.25 -0.23 -7.02
C ALA A 125 15.32 1.26 -6.69
N TYR A 126 14.20 1.97 -6.71
CA TYR A 126 14.18 3.43 -6.60
C TYR A 126 14.84 3.94 -5.32
N LEU A 127 14.52 3.34 -4.17
CA LEU A 127 15.08 3.78 -2.90
C LEU A 127 16.50 3.27 -2.68
N GLY A 128 16.94 2.25 -3.42
CA GLY A 128 18.30 1.72 -3.35
C GLY A 128 18.67 1.15 -1.98
N VAL A 129 17.70 0.68 -1.20
CA VAL A 129 17.90 0.22 0.17
C VAL A 129 17.65 -1.28 0.29
N ASP A 130 18.22 -1.89 1.36
CA ASP A 130 17.93 -3.28 1.69
C ASP A 130 16.47 -3.38 2.17
N MET A 131 15.68 -4.14 1.41
CA MET A 131 14.25 -4.33 1.67
C MET A 131 13.98 -4.85 3.07
N ASN A 132 14.84 -5.71 3.62
CA ASN A 132 14.63 -6.32 4.93
C ASN A 132 14.82 -5.33 6.09
N VAL A 133 15.58 -4.25 5.89
CA VAL A 133 15.85 -3.25 6.91
C VAL A 133 14.69 -2.25 7.04
N PHE A 134 13.95 -1.99 5.95
CA PHE A 134 12.96 -0.93 5.90
C PHE A 134 11.50 -1.41 6.02
N LYS A 135 11.27 -2.71 6.17
CA LYS A 135 9.92 -3.23 6.45
C LYS A 135 9.45 -2.78 7.82
N MET A 136 8.23 -2.35 7.87
CA MET A 136 7.62 -1.87 9.10
C MET A 136 7.20 -3.02 10.04
#